data_11b6f31bfc774b34c598248b5bcf2e5c
#
_entry.id   11b6f31bfc774b34c598248b5bcf2e5c
#
_cell.length_a   1.000
_cell.length_b   1.000
_cell.length_c   1.000
_cell.angle_alpha   90.00
_cell.angle_beta   90.00
_cell.angle_gamma   90.00
#
_symmetry.space_group_name_H-M   'P 1'
#
loop_
_entity.id
_entity.type
_entity.pdbx_description
1 polymer ?
#
loop_
_entity_poly.entity_id
_entity_poly.type
_entity_poly.pdbx_seq_one_letter_code
_entity_poly.pdbx_strand_id
1 'polypeptide(L)'
;DLSWDGYGLSDAIIQNLMNEVSNFKSLKVEVVNSGKKYSNIINLTKNKLHLTGGWAATGFIEAMRRGVHGFIPSTMETIYNSVYNLMINNKEKEARKLFYRILPAISFAHQHIDISIKFYKMLRVAEEIFSTDVCRGDIQEFDEAHKYEAEFHIDNILNLQKELLNKNNK
;
A
#
# COMPACT_ATOMS: atom_id res chain seq x y z
N ASP A 1 2.64 6.94 11.81
CA ASP A 1 2.89 5.91 12.82
C ASP A 1 3.62 4.74 12.17
N LEU A 2 4.93 4.85 12.13
CA LEU A 2 5.83 3.86 11.54
C LEU A 2 6.67 3.19 12.64
N SER A 3 6.69 1.86 12.66
CA SER A 3 7.61 1.07 13.48
C SER A 3 7.86 -0.28 12.81
N TRP A 4 9.14 -0.59 12.55
CA TRP A 4 9.54 -1.82 11.85
C TRP A 4 9.52 -3.07 12.74
N ASP A 5 9.65 -2.88 14.04
CA ASP A 5 9.80 -3.95 15.05
C ASP A 5 8.82 -3.85 16.20
N GLY A 6 7.94 -2.86 16.17
CA GLY A 6 7.01 -2.57 17.26
C GLY A 6 5.61 -2.16 16.80
N TYR A 7 4.80 -1.80 17.80
CA TYR A 7 3.40 -1.43 17.60
C TYR A 7 3.18 0.07 17.37
N GLY A 8 4.25 0.86 17.26
CA GLY A 8 4.20 2.32 17.07
C GLY A 8 3.57 3.05 18.27
N LEU A 9 2.80 4.10 18.01
CA LEU A 9 2.16 4.91 19.04
C LEU A 9 1.21 4.06 19.91
N SER A 10 1.26 4.28 21.23
CA SER A 10 0.32 3.65 22.16
C SER A 10 -1.10 4.23 22.03
N ASP A 11 -2.10 3.46 22.46
CA ASP A 11 -3.49 3.90 22.46
C ASP A 11 -3.67 5.19 23.29
N ALA A 12 -2.93 5.33 24.41
CA ALA A 12 -2.95 6.53 25.24
C ALA A 12 -2.43 7.77 24.49
N ILE A 13 -1.34 7.63 23.74
CA ILE A 13 -0.81 8.74 22.92
C ILE A 13 -1.82 9.13 21.86
N ILE A 14 -2.41 8.17 21.14
CA ILE A 14 -3.42 8.45 20.11
C ILE A 14 -4.63 9.17 20.73
N GLN A 15 -5.08 8.74 21.89
CA GLN A 15 -6.20 9.36 22.59
C GLN A 15 -5.87 10.79 23.04
N ASN A 16 -4.69 11.03 23.59
CA ASN A 16 -4.24 12.37 23.96
C ASN A 16 -4.16 13.30 22.76
N LEU A 17 -3.60 12.82 21.62
CA LEU A 17 -3.57 13.59 20.39
C LEU A 17 -4.98 13.96 19.90
N MET A 18 -5.92 13.04 19.98
CA MET A 18 -7.32 13.30 19.62
C MET A 18 -7.98 14.37 20.51
N ASN A 19 -7.62 14.41 21.78
CA ASN A 19 -8.21 15.35 22.76
C ASN A 19 -7.56 16.74 22.71
N GLU A 20 -6.24 16.78 22.52
CA GLU A 20 -5.44 18.01 22.70
C GLU A 20 -5.11 18.70 21.38
N VAL A 21 -5.09 17.96 20.25
CA VAL A 21 -4.68 18.49 18.94
C VAL A 21 -5.87 18.52 17.98
N SER A 22 -6.50 19.67 17.86
CA SER A 22 -7.72 19.84 17.05
C SER A 22 -7.54 19.45 15.58
N ASN A 23 -6.33 19.55 15.04
CA ASN A 23 -5.97 19.21 13.66
C ASN A 23 -5.51 17.76 13.48
N PHE A 24 -5.50 16.94 14.53
CA PHE A 24 -5.21 15.52 14.41
C PHE A 24 -6.45 14.80 13.89
N LYS A 25 -6.56 14.67 12.56
CA LYS A 25 -7.73 14.11 11.85
C LYS A 25 -7.45 12.79 11.16
N SER A 26 -6.19 12.45 10.94
CA SER A 26 -5.82 11.22 10.23
C SER A 26 -4.57 10.59 10.80
N LEU A 27 -4.44 9.28 10.61
CA LEU A 27 -3.27 8.51 11.01
C LEU A 27 -2.97 7.44 9.96
N LYS A 28 -1.78 7.48 9.37
CA LYS A 28 -1.25 6.37 8.58
C LYS A 28 -0.59 5.38 9.53
N VAL A 29 -1.05 4.13 9.51
CA VAL A 29 -0.51 3.05 10.34
C VAL A 29 0.36 2.14 9.51
N GLU A 30 1.62 1.99 9.94
CA GLU A 30 2.65 1.22 9.23
C GLU A 30 3.54 0.52 10.25
N VAL A 31 2.95 -0.47 10.95
CA VAL A 31 3.55 -1.14 12.09
C VAL A 31 3.39 -2.65 11.99
N VAL A 32 4.15 -3.38 12.78
CA VAL A 32 3.98 -4.83 12.95
C VAL A 32 2.56 -5.13 13.44
N ASN A 33 1.92 -6.15 12.85
CA ASN A 33 0.53 -6.53 13.18
C ASN A 33 -0.49 -5.38 13.06
N SER A 34 -0.35 -4.59 12.00
CA SER A 34 -1.20 -3.42 11.74
C SER A 34 -2.70 -3.73 11.73
N GLY A 35 -3.11 -4.92 11.30
CA GLY A 35 -4.52 -5.33 11.29
C GLY A 35 -5.19 -5.22 12.65
N LYS A 36 -4.56 -5.75 13.70
CA LYS A 36 -5.07 -5.63 15.07
C LYS A 36 -5.10 -4.17 15.53
N LYS A 37 -4.06 -3.41 15.22
CA LYS A 37 -3.97 -1.98 15.56
C LYS A 37 -5.07 -1.16 14.89
N TYR A 38 -5.41 -1.40 13.62
CA TYR A 38 -6.55 -0.76 12.96
C TYR A 38 -7.83 -0.93 13.75
N SER A 39 -8.17 -2.16 14.16
CA SER A 39 -9.37 -2.44 14.93
C SER A 39 -9.36 -1.72 16.27
N ASN A 40 -8.22 -1.71 16.97
CA ASN A 40 -8.08 -1.01 18.26
C ASN A 40 -8.32 0.50 18.11
N ILE A 41 -7.70 1.14 17.12
CA ILE A 41 -7.85 2.58 16.92
C ILE A 41 -9.28 2.94 16.49
N ILE A 42 -9.90 2.17 15.61
CA ILE A 42 -11.30 2.38 15.22
C ILE A 42 -12.22 2.36 16.44
N ASN A 43 -12.06 1.36 17.30
CA ASN A 43 -12.84 1.23 18.53
C ASN A 43 -12.55 2.40 19.50
N LEU A 44 -11.27 2.68 19.76
CA LEU A 44 -10.82 3.75 20.67
C LEU A 44 -11.36 5.11 20.26
N THR A 45 -11.30 5.43 18.97
CA THR A 45 -11.69 6.74 18.42
C THR A 45 -13.16 6.79 18.00
N LYS A 46 -13.91 5.70 18.14
CA LYS A 46 -15.28 5.55 17.65
C LYS A 46 -15.38 5.94 16.15
N ASN A 47 -14.38 5.52 15.37
CA ASN A 47 -14.24 5.79 13.96
C ASN A 47 -14.18 7.30 13.58
N LYS A 48 -13.77 8.16 14.50
CA LYS A 48 -13.63 9.61 14.25
C LYS A 48 -12.30 9.99 13.63
N LEU A 49 -11.29 9.12 13.71
CA LEU A 49 -9.98 9.31 13.13
C LEU A 49 -9.92 8.64 11.76
N HIS A 50 -9.55 9.39 10.73
CA HIS A 50 -9.34 8.82 9.39
C HIS A 50 -8.08 7.96 9.39
N LEU A 51 -8.24 6.65 9.17
CA LEU A 51 -7.13 5.69 9.15
C LEU A 51 -6.73 5.33 7.73
N THR A 52 -5.44 5.34 7.48
CA THR A 52 -4.85 4.80 6.25
C THR A 52 -3.79 3.75 6.59
N GLY A 53 -3.68 2.77 5.72
CA GLY A 53 -2.64 1.75 5.80
C GLY A 53 -1.39 2.15 5.02
N GLY A 54 -0.27 1.59 5.45
CA GLY A 54 1.00 1.63 4.74
C GLY A 54 1.44 0.22 4.36
N TRP A 55 2.76 -0.05 4.46
CA TRP A 55 3.36 -1.37 4.23
C TRP A 55 3.08 -1.91 2.83
N ALA A 56 3.27 -1.04 1.80
CA ALA A 56 2.94 -1.28 0.39
C ALA A 56 1.56 -1.94 0.17
N ALA A 57 0.62 -1.66 1.08
CA ALA A 57 -0.76 -2.15 1.00
C ALA A 57 -0.90 -3.70 1.00
N THR A 58 0.06 -4.45 1.57
CA THR A 58 0.00 -5.93 1.63
C THR A 58 -1.28 -6.46 2.28
N GLY A 59 -1.75 -5.81 3.32
CA GLY A 59 -2.98 -6.14 4.03
C GLY A 59 -4.25 -5.46 3.52
N PHE A 60 -4.28 -5.01 2.27
CA PHE A 60 -5.34 -4.15 1.74
C PHE A 60 -6.75 -4.68 2.01
N ILE A 61 -7.05 -5.89 1.60
CA ILE A 61 -8.41 -6.48 1.71
C ILE A 61 -8.81 -6.63 3.19
N GLU A 62 -7.90 -7.14 4.03
CA GLU A 62 -8.16 -7.32 5.45
C GLU A 62 -8.42 -5.97 6.14
N ALA A 63 -7.59 -4.98 5.87
CA ALA A 63 -7.71 -3.65 6.45
C ALA A 63 -9.03 -2.97 6.04
N MET A 64 -9.43 -3.06 4.77
CA MET A 64 -10.72 -2.56 4.30
C MET A 64 -11.90 -3.22 5.03
N ARG A 65 -11.84 -4.53 5.27
CA ARG A 65 -12.84 -5.25 6.08
C ARG A 65 -12.91 -4.79 7.53
N ARG A 66 -11.80 -4.28 8.06
CA ARG A 66 -11.74 -3.70 9.42
C ARG A 66 -12.27 -2.27 9.49
N GLY A 67 -12.55 -1.64 8.34
CA GLY A 67 -13.02 -0.26 8.28
C GLY A 67 -11.91 0.77 8.09
N VAL A 68 -10.72 0.37 7.62
CA VAL A 68 -9.67 1.32 7.23
C VAL A 68 -10.14 2.10 5.99
N HIS A 69 -9.92 3.39 5.98
CA HIS A 69 -10.48 4.31 4.99
C HIS A 69 -9.74 4.31 3.64
N GLY A 70 -8.48 3.83 3.63
CA GLY A 70 -7.71 3.76 2.41
C GLY A 70 -6.25 3.40 2.64
N PHE A 71 -5.46 3.49 1.58
CA PHE A 71 -4.02 3.22 1.59
C PHE A 71 -3.26 4.31 0.84
N ILE A 72 -1.99 4.46 1.14
CA ILE A 72 -1.09 5.42 0.47
C ILE A 72 0.08 4.62 -0.15
N PRO A 73 -0.17 3.91 -1.26
CA PRO A 73 0.88 3.21 -1.98
C PRO A 73 1.74 4.17 -2.80
N SER A 74 2.91 3.72 -3.23
CA SER A 74 3.84 4.52 -4.04
C SER A 74 3.59 4.39 -5.55
N THR A 75 2.86 3.34 -5.98
CA THR A 75 2.62 3.00 -7.39
C THR A 75 1.30 2.23 -7.54
N MET A 76 0.97 1.81 -8.78
CA MET A 76 -0.18 0.96 -9.10
C MET A 76 -1.54 1.57 -8.72
N GLU A 77 -1.69 2.89 -8.79
CA GLU A 77 -2.90 3.60 -8.36
C GLU A 77 -4.15 3.11 -9.08
N THR A 78 -4.08 2.86 -10.38
CA THR A 78 -5.19 2.34 -11.18
C THR A 78 -5.70 1.01 -10.63
N ILE A 79 -4.79 0.13 -10.21
CA ILE A 79 -5.12 -1.19 -9.67
C ILE A 79 -5.70 -1.05 -8.28
N TYR A 80 -5.04 -0.32 -7.38
CA TYR A 80 -5.51 -0.12 -6.01
C TYR A 80 -6.86 0.60 -5.96
N ASN A 81 -7.07 1.62 -6.79
CA ASN A 81 -8.36 2.29 -6.90
C ASN A 81 -9.47 1.34 -7.39
N SER A 82 -9.15 0.46 -8.34
CA SER A 82 -10.09 -0.57 -8.81
C SER A 82 -10.43 -1.56 -7.70
N VAL A 83 -9.45 -2.03 -6.94
CA VAL A 83 -9.66 -2.91 -5.78
C VAL A 83 -10.50 -2.20 -4.71
N TYR A 84 -10.17 -0.94 -4.39
CA TYR A 84 -10.91 -0.12 -3.44
C TYR A 84 -12.39 0.02 -3.86
N ASN A 85 -12.63 0.41 -5.10
CA ASN A 85 -13.98 0.57 -5.63
C ASN A 85 -14.79 -0.73 -5.58
N LEU A 86 -14.15 -1.87 -5.86
CA LEU A 86 -14.81 -3.16 -5.71
C LEU A 86 -15.17 -3.46 -4.25
N MET A 87 -14.30 -3.14 -3.30
CA MET A 87 -14.54 -3.34 -1.87
C MET A 87 -15.71 -2.49 -1.36
N ILE A 88 -15.72 -1.18 -1.65
CA ILE A 88 -16.80 -0.29 -1.18
C ILE A 88 -18.16 -0.60 -1.82
N ASN A 89 -18.16 -1.25 -3.00
CA ASN A 89 -19.36 -1.73 -3.67
C ASN A 89 -19.74 -3.17 -3.31
N ASN A 90 -19.20 -3.72 -2.21
CA ASN A 90 -19.46 -5.07 -1.71
C ASN A 90 -19.13 -6.21 -2.69
N LYS A 91 -18.21 -5.97 -3.64
CA LYS A 91 -17.71 -6.95 -4.63
C LYS A 91 -16.38 -7.58 -4.17
N GLU A 92 -16.34 -8.06 -2.93
CA GLU A 92 -15.11 -8.56 -2.32
C GLU A 92 -14.45 -9.69 -3.09
N LYS A 93 -15.24 -10.61 -3.70
CA LYS A 93 -14.68 -11.73 -4.48
C LYS A 93 -13.87 -11.23 -5.69
N GLU A 94 -14.39 -10.24 -6.38
CA GLU A 94 -13.73 -9.60 -7.52
C GLU A 94 -12.53 -8.79 -7.07
N ALA A 95 -12.65 -8.05 -5.96
CA ALA A 95 -11.54 -7.30 -5.36
C ALA A 95 -10.37 -8.23 -5.03
N ARG A 96 -10.63 -9.40 -4.41
CA ARG A 96 -9.60 -10.40 -4.11
C ARG A 96 -8.94 -10.94 -5.37
N LYS A 97 -9.74 -11.30 -6.40
CA LYS A 97 -9.19 -11.81 -7.67
C LYS A 97 -8.26 -10.78 -8.32
N LEU A 98 -8.63 -9.50 -8.29
CA LEU A 98 -7.80 -8.43 -8.83
C LEU A 98 -6.54 -8.23 -7.99
N PHE A 99 -6.68 -8.14 -6.68
CA PHE A 99 -5.57 -7.91 -5.76
C PHE A 99 -4.53 -9.05 -5.81
N TYR A 100 -4.97 -10.30 -5.95
CA TYR A 100 -4.08 -11.45 -6.05
C TYR A 100 -3.16 -11.40 -7.28
N ARG A 101 -3.55 -10.68 -8.34
CA ARG A 101 -2.71 -10.52 -9.53
C ARG A 101 -1.45 -9.70 -9.28
N ILE A 102 -1.46 -8.83 -8.27
CA ILE A 102 -0.31 -7.99 -7.92
C ILE A 102 0.46 -8.49 -6.68
N LEU A 103 -0.06 -9.47 -5.95
CA LEU A 103 0.62 -10.00 -4.76
C LEU A 103 2.03 -10.52 -5.03
N PRO A 104 2.34 -11.20 -6.15
CA PRO A 104 3.71 -11.60 -6.44
C PRO A 104 4.68 -10.42 -6.52
N ALA A 105 4.28 -9.33 -7.19
CA ALA A 105 5.07 -8.11 -7.28
C ALA A 105 5.26 -7.42 -5.90
N ILE A 106 4.19 -7.38 -5.10
CA ILE A 106 4.26 -6.87 -3.72
C ILE A 106 5.19 -7.75 -2.88
N SER A 107 5.11 -9.07 -3.02
CA SER A 107 5.99 -10.01 -2.31
C SER A 107 7.46 -9.83 -2.70
N PHE A 108 7.74 -9.64 -3.98
CA PHE A 108 9.09 -9.32 -4.47
C PHE A 108 9.61 -8.02 -3.84
N ALA A 109 8.82 -6.95 -3.91
CA ALA A 109 9.20 -5.65 -3.35
C ALA A 109 9.40 -5.68 -1.82
N HIS A 110 8.69 -6.56 -1.12
CA HIS A 110 8.72 -6.65 0.34
C HIS A 110 9.86 -7.49 0.93
N GLN A 111 10.77 -8.02 0.11
CA GLN A 111 11.95 -8.73 0.63
C GLN A 111 12.84 -7.81 1.48
N HIS A 112 12.97 -6.55 1.08
CA HIS A 112 13.68 -5.50 1.82
C HIS A 112 13.21 -4.12 1.38
N ILE A 113 13.39 -3.10 2.23
CA ILE A 113 13.00 -1.71 1.90
C ILE A 113 13.77 -1.18 0.68
N ASP A 114 15.02 -1.53 0.51
CA ASP A 114 15.83 -1.09 -0.62
C ASP A 114 15.34 -1.70 -1.93
N ILE A 115 14.95 -2.98 -1.91
CA ILE A 115 14.32 -3.65 -3.04
C ILE A 115 13.01 -2.94 -3.40
N SER A 116 12.20 -2.61 -2.39
CA SER A 116 10.96 -1.87 -2.57
C SER A 116 11.19 -0.52 -3.24
N ILE A 117 12.14 0.27 -2.74
CA ILE A 117 12.45 1.59 -3.28
C ILE A 117 12.92 1.49 -4.74
N LYS A 118 13.88 0.61 -5.03
CA LYS A 118 14.41 0.43 -6.39
C LYS A 118 13.34 -0.07 -7.35
N PHE A 119 12.61 -1.11 -6.98
CA PHE A 119 11.55 -1.70 -7.79
C PHE A 119 10.45 -0.69 -8.16
N TYR A 120 9.95 0.06 -7.18
CA TYR A 120 8.90 1.04 -7.46
C TYR A 120 9.40 2.23 -8.27
N LYS A 121 10.67 2.60 -8.18
CA LYS A 121 11.26 3.59 -9.09
C LYS A 121 11.38 3.06 -10.52
N MET A 122 11.81 1.82 -10.71
CA MET A 122 11.82 1.17 -12.03
C MET A 122 10.42 1.14 -12.65
N LEU A 123 9.40 0.77 -11.86
CA LEU A 123 8.00 0.80 -12.32
C LEU A 123 7.58 2.21 -12.71
N ARG A 124 7.94 3.25 -11.95
CA ARG A 124 7.63 4.65 -12.30
C ARG A 124 8.32 5.12 -13.59
N VAL A 125 9.52 4.62 -13.87
CA VAL A 125 10.19 4.85 -15.17
C VAL A 125 9.43 4.15 -16.30
N ALA A 126 9.03 2.89 -16.10
CA ALA A 126 8.26 2.13 -17.08
C ALA A 126 6.84 2.71 -17.32
N GLU A 127 6.27 3.41 -16.35
CA GLU A 127 5.02 4.19 -16.46
C GLU A 127 5.25 5.58 -17.09
N GLU A 128 6.48 5.93 -17.47
CA GLU A 128 6.87 7.25 -18.03
C GLU A 128 6.62 8.43 -17.07
N ILE A 129 6.53 8.16 -15.76
CA ILE A 129 6.33 9.19 -14.72
C ILE A 129 7.67 9.75 -14.23
N PHE A 130 8.67 8.88 -14.08
CA PHE A 130 10.03 9.28 -13.72
C PHE A 130 10.97 9.15 -14.93
N SER A 131 11.93 10.06 -15.03
CA SER A 131 12.99 10.01 -16.05
C SER A 131 14.13 9.06 -15.70
N THR A 132 14.22 8.62 -14.43
CA THR A 132 15.29 7.75 -13.94
C THR A 132 14.85 7.00 -12.68
N ASP A 133 15.41 5.81 -12.50
CA ASP A 133 15.21 4.96 -11.33
C ASP A 133 16.33 5.11 -10.28
N VAL A 134 17.21 6.10 -10.45
CA VAL A 134 18.30 6.38 -9.52
C VAL A 134 17.77 6.59 -8.11
N CYS A 135 18.37 5.87 -7.16
CA CYS A 135 18.02 5.96 -5.76
C CYS A 135 18.96 6.93 -5.03
N ARG A 136 18.41 7.65 -4.04
CA ARG A 136 19.23 8.47 -3.14
C ARG A 136 19.80 7.56 -2.04
N GLY A 137 21.06 7.73 -1.70
CA GLY A 137 21.75 6.93 -0.70
C GLY A 137 22.32 5.61 -1.25
N ASP A 138 22.84 4.79 -0.38
CA ASP A 138 23.56 3.57 -0.71
C ASP A 138 22.61 2.37 -0.91
N ILE A 139 21.57 2.54 -1.72
CA ILE A 139 20.71 1.43 -2.12
C ILE A 139 21.48 0.57 -3.11
N GLN A 140 21.63 -0.70 -2.76
CA GLN A 140 22.32 -1.66 -3.60
C GLN A 140 21.63 -1.82 -4.95
N GLU A 141 22.42 -1.76 -6.04
CA GLU A 141 21.91 -2.02 -7.37
C GLU A 141 21.46 -3.48 -7.50
N PHE A 142 20.42 -3.70 -8.30
CA PHE A 142 19.93 -5.04 -8.59
C PHE A 142 20.94 -5.83 -9.40
N ASP A 143 21.20 -7.07 -8.99
CA ASP A 143 21.89 -8.05 -9.83
C ASP A 143 20.98 -8.50 -11.00
N GLU A 144 21.51 -9.34 -11.88
CA GLU A 144 20.78 -9.79 -13.06
C GLU A 144 19.49 -10.57 -12.71
N ALA A 145 19.50 -11.32 -11.60
CA ALA A 145 18.32 -12.07 -11.16
C ALA A 145 17.23 -11.11 -10.64
N HIS A 146 17.59 -10.14 -9.82
CA HIS A 146 16.64 -9.11 -9.37
C HIS A 146 16.10 -8.27 -10.53
N LYS A 147 16.92 -7.91 -11.51
CA LYS A 147 16.47 -7.16 -12.70
C LYS A 147 15.45 -7.96 -13.49
N TYR A 148 15.75 -9.22 -13.76
CA TYR A 148 14.85 -10.11 -14.50
C TYR A 148 13.47 -10.22 -13.81
N GLU A 149 13.45 -10.48 -12.49
CA GLU A 149 12.20 -10.58 -11.73
C GLU A 149 11.46 -9.24 -11.68
N ALA A 150 12.18 -8.14 -11.50
CA ALA A 150 11.58 -6.81 -11.49
C ALA A 150 10.89 -6.48 -12.83
N GLU A 151 11.57 -6.70 -13.96
CA GLU A 151 11.05 -6.48 -15.29
C GLU A 151 9.82 -7.35 -15.55
N PHE A 152 9.86 -8.63 -15.19
CA PHE A 152 8.71 -9.55 -15.30
C PHE A 152 7.49 -9.03 -14.53
N HIS A 153 7.68 -8.56 -13.30
CA HIS A 153 6.60 -8.01 -12.50
C HIS A 153 6.08 -6.67 -13.03
N ILE A 154 6.97 -5.81 -13.54
CA ILE A 154 6.61 -4.53 -14.16
C ILE A 154 5.73 -4.77 -15.38
N ASP A 155 6.11 -5.67 -16.28
CA ASP A 155 5.31 -6.00 -17.46
C ASP A 155 3.91 -6.50 -17.09
N ASN A 156 3.81 -7.36 -16.08
CA ASN A 156 2.52 -7.84 -15.59
C ASN A 156 1.64 -6.71 -15.03
N ILE A 157 2.24 -5.79 -14.27
CA ILE A 157 1.53 -4.61 -13.72
C ILE A 157 1.03 -3.70 -14.84
N LEU A 158 1.89 -3.35 -15.80
CA LEU A 158 1.53 -2.47 -16.92
C LEU A 158 0.41 -3.08 -17.78
N ASN A 159 0.48 -4.38 -18.05
CA ASN A 159 -0.57 -5.09 -18.77
C ASN A 159 -1.90 -5.07 -18.00
N LEU A 160 -1.86 -5.29 -16.69
CA LEU A 160 -3.05 -5.23 -15.84
C LEU A 160 -3.66 -3.82 -15.80
N GLN A 161 -2.84 -2.79 -15.71
CA GLN A 161 -3.31 -1.40 -15.76
C GLN A 161 -4.00 -1.08 -17.10
N LYS A 162 -3.42 -1.51 -18.23
CA LYS A 162 -4.04 -1.37 -19.55
C LYS A 162 -5.39 -2.09 -19.65
N GLU A 163 -5.49 -3.31 -19.12
CA GLU A 163 -6.75 -4.06 -19.07
C GLU A 163 -7.85 -3.30 -18.31
N LEU A 164 -7.49 -2.68 -17.17
CA LEU A 164 -8.43 -1.95 -16.32
C LEU A 164 -8.89 -0.64 -16.97
N LEU A 165 -7.98 0.11 -17.59
CA LEU A 165 -8.31 1.35 -18.29
C LEU A 165 -9.25 1.08 -19.48
N ASN A 166 -9.00 0.03 -20.24
CA ASN A 166 -9.86 -0.35 -21.37
C ASN A 166 -11.27 -0.80 -20.95
N LYS A 167 -11.43 -1.33 -19.74
CA LYS A 167 -12.75 -1.70 -19.19
C LYS A 167 -13.57 -0.50 -18.73
N ASN A 168 -12.90 0.53 -18.24
CA ASN A 168 -13.56 1.75 -17.75
C ASN A 168 -14.03 2.67 -18.88
N ASN A 169 -13.53 2.47 -20.11
CA ASN A 169 -13.89 3.23 -21.30
C ASN A 169 -15.02 2.57 -22.12
N LYS A 170 -15.58 1.48 -21.65
CA LYS A 170 -16.75 0.80 -22.23
C LYS A 170 -17.96 0.92 -21.32
#